data_b2c7164bd2f7c124ea3f891c22764579
#
_entry.id   b2c7164bd2f7c124ea3f891c22764579
#
_cell.length_a   1.000
_cell.length_b   1.000
_cell.length_c   1.000
_cell.angle_alpha   90.00
_cell.angle_beta   90.00
_cell.angle_gamma   90.00
#
_symmetry.space_group_name_H-M   'P 1'
#
loop_
_entity.id
_entity.type
_entity.pdbx_description
1 polymer ?
#
loop_
_entity_poly.entity_id
_entity_poly.type
_entity_poly.pdbx_seq_one_letter_code
_entity_poly.pdbx_strand_id
1 'polypeptide(L)'
;MKIPHTLKILAYVTFSLFAQMAIAAEADNTASADEVARIVISMNHFPSDADKTALMAIARNENLAQGVRDMANTVANIQHFPNDEGKAKMASLVAAEDTPERGKVLAGIIGKFMHMASADEKAKLMELF
;
A
#
# COMPACT_ATOMS: atom_id res chain seq x y z
N MET A 1 10.08 43.23 19.15
CA MET A 1 9.95 42.19 20.17
C MET A 1 10.97 41.08 19.88
N LYS A 2 11.94 40.87 20.74
CA LYS A 2 12.94 39.83 20.56
C LYS A 2 12.39 38.48 21.06
N ILE A 3 12.26 37.48 20.17
CA ILE A 3 11.86 36.13 20.57
C ILE A 3 13.04 35.53 21.36
N PRO A 4 12.83 35.02 22.58
CA PRO A 4 13.93 34.42 23.36
C PRO A 4 14.51 33.21 22.63
N HIS A 5 15.83 33.06 22.69
CA HIS A 5 16.56 31.98 22.00
C HIS A 5 16.05 30.57 22.36
N THR A 6 15.54 30.41 23.57
CA THR A 6 14.95 29.15 24.03
C THR A 6 13.69 28.74 23.25
N LEU A 7 12.89 29.70 22.81
CA LEU A 7 11.67 29.43 22.01
C LEU A 7 12.01 29.01 20.58
N LYS A 8 13.12 29.52 20.02
CA LYS A 8 13.59 29.13 18.68
C LYS A 8 14.09 27.68 18.65
N ILE A 9 14.79 27.25 19.70
CA ILE A 9 15.32 25.88 19.80
C ILE A 9 14.17 24.86 19.90
N LEU A 10 13.14 25.18 20.68
CA LEU A 10 11.98 24.30 20.84
C LEU A 10 11.19 24.12 19.51
N ALA A 11 11.06 25.20 18.73
CA ALA A 11 10.40 25.14 17.43
C ALA A 11 11.15 24.27 16.41
N TYR A 12 12.48 24.30 16.42
CA TYR A 12 13.30 23.47 15.54
C TYR A 12 13.21 21.97 15.90
N VAL A 13 13.19 21.64 17.18
CA VAL A 13 13.11 20.24 17.65
C VAL A 13 11.76 19.62 17.30
N THR A 14 10.66 20.35 17.47
CA THR A 14 9.31 19.87 17.14
C THR A 14 9.12 19.67 15.64
N PHE A 15 9.62 20.57 14.80
CA PHE A 15 9.55 20.42 13.34
C PHE A 15 10.34 19.20 12.84
N SER A 16 11.55 18.99 13.36
CA SER A 16 12.38 17.82 13.05
C SER A 16 11.70 16.50 13.41
N LEU A 17 11.01 16.42 14.53
CA LEU A 17 10.31 15.22 14.98
C LEU A 17 9.14 14.86 14.07
N PHE A 18 8.32 15.84 13.65
CA PHE A 18 7.22 15.63 12.70
C PHE A 18 7.71 15.18 11.32
N ALA A 19 8.80 15.73 10.80
CA ALA A 19 9.40 15.33 9.55
C ALA A 19 9.89 13.86 9.60
N GLN A 20 10.51 13.42 10.69
CA GLN A 20 10.96 12.03 10.88
C GLN A 20 9.78 11.05 10.95
N MET A 21 8.68 11.40 11.61
CA MET A 21 7.48 10.56 11.67
C MET A 21 6.82 10.41 10.29
N ALA A 22 6.76 11.47 9.48
CA ALA A 22 6.21 11.42 8.12
C ALA A 22 7.06 10.53 7.19
N ILE A 23 8.39 10.61 7.26
CA ILE A 23 9.32 9.76 6.48
C ILE A 23 9.18 8.29 6.90
N ALA A 24 9.09 7.98 8.20
CA ALA A 24 8.89 6.62 8.69
C ALA A 24 7.54 6.03 8.22
N ALA A 25 6.45 6.79 8.27
CA ALA A 25 5.13 6.36 7.79
C ALA A 25 5.13 6.09 6.28
N GLU A 26 5.81 6.89 5.47
CA GLU A 26 5.96 6.67 4.03
C GLU A 26 6.79 5.42 3.73
N ALA A 27 7.88 5.17 4.47
CA ALA A 27 8.69 3.96 4.36
C ALA A 27 7.86 2.70 4.70
N ASP A 28 7.01 2.75 5.73
CA ASP A 28 6.13 1.64 6.12
C ASP A 28 5.06 1.38 5.04
N ASN A 29 4.49 2.41 4.44
CA ASN A 29 3.56 2.29 3.31
C ASN A 29 4.23 1.64 2.09
N THR A 30 5.46 2.05 1.78
CA THR A 30 6.24 1.48 0.69
C THR A 30 6.53 0.00 0.92
N ALA A 31 7.06 -0.37 2.06
CA ALA A 31 7.35 -1.76 2.42
C ALA A 31 6.10 -2.65 2.40
N SER A 32 4.98 -2.13 2.88
CA SER A 32 3.70 -2.85 2.86
C SER A 32 3.16 -3.04 1.44
N ALA A 33 3.28 -2.03 0.57
CA ALA A 33 2.91 -2.14 -0.83
C ALA A 33 3.81 -3.13 -1.60
N ASP A 34 5.12 -3.15 -1.29
CA ASP A 34 6.07 -4.13 -1.84
C ASP A 34 5.65 -5.56 -1.47
N GLU A 35 5.25 -5.79 -0.23
CA GLU A 35 4.78 -7.10 0.23
C GLU A 35 3.48 -7.52 -0.48
N VAL A 36 2.51 -6.62 -0.64
CA VAL A 36 1.29 -6.88 -1.41
C VAL A 36 1.63 -7.27 -2.86
N ALA A 37 2.53 -6.51 -3.50
CA ALA A 37 2.96 -6.80 -4.88
C ALA A 37 3.66 -8.16 -5.00
N ARG A 38 4.56 -8.49 -4.06
CA ARG A 38 5.23 -9.79 -3.98
C ARG A 38 4.21 -10.94 -3.92
N ILE A 39 3.19 -10.80 -3.10
CA ILE A 39 2.14 -11.82 -2.97
C ILE A 39 1.35 -11.95 -4.27
N VAL A 40 0.95 -10.84 -4.90
CA VAL A 40 0.24 -10.85 -6.19
C VAL A 40 1.05 -11.54 -7.29
N ILE A 41 2.37 -11.32 -7.35
CA ILE A 41 3.28 -11.97 -8.30
C ILE A 41 3.29 -13.49 -8.14
N SER A 42 3.31 -13.97 -6.90
CA SER A 42 3.44 -15.41 -6.58
C SER A 42 2.11 -16.15 -6.48
N MET A 43 1.01 -15.42 -6.27
CA MET A 43 -0.30 -15.98 -5.98
C MET A 43 -0.89 -16.74 -7.18
N ASN A 44 -1.49 -17.90 -6.86
CA ASN A 44 -2.22 -18.73 -7.82
C ASN A 44 -3.61 -19.04 -7.26
N HIS A 45 -4.65 -18.48 -7.85
CA HIS A 45 -6.06 -18.54 -7.48
C HIS A 45 -6.43 -17.82 -6.18
N PHE A 46 -5.69 -18.04 -5.12
CA PHE A 46 -5.91 -17.43 -3.80
C PHE A 46 -4.58 -17.33 -3.03
N PRO A 47 -4.47 -16.42 -2.06
CA PRO A 47 -3.27 -16.33 -1.25
C PRO A 47 -3.10 -17.55 -0.35
N SER A 48 -1.86 -17.96 -0.08
CA SER A 48 -1.56 -18.97 0.93
C SER A 48 -2.02 -18.50 2.33
N ASP A 49 -2.14 -19.42 3.30
CA ASP A 49 -2.50 -19.05 4.67
C ASP A 49 -1.50 -18.07 5.29
N ALA A 50 -0.20 -18.24 5.01
CA ALA A 50 0.84 -17.34 5.46
C ALA A 50 0.72 -15.95 4.80
N ASP A 51 0.50 -15.89 3.49
CA ASP A 51 0.28 -14.64 2.76
C ASP A 51 -0.99 -13.93 3.23
N LYS A 52 -2.06 -14.69 3.44
CA LYS A 52 -3.31 -14.13 3.98
C LYS A 52 -3.12 -13.50 5.36
N THR A 53 -2.35 -14.15 6.23
CA THR A 53 -2.01 -13.61 7.55
C THR A 53 -1.22 -12.30 7.43
N ALA A 54 -0.22 -12.25 6.55
CA ALA A 54 0.57 -11.03 6.28
C ALA A 54 -0.32 -9.90 5.71
N LEU A 55 -1.15 -10.21 4.72
CA LEU A 55 -2.09 -9.25 4.13
C LEU A 55 -3.08 -8.69 5.14
N MET A 56 -3.62 -9.53 6.02
CA MET A 56 -4.55 -9.09 7.07
C MET A 56 -3.86 -8.23 8.13
N ALA A 57 -2.60 -8.48 8.43
CA ALA A 57 -1.80 -7.60 9.29
C ALA A 57 -1.65 -6.20 8.69
N ILE A 58 -1.36 -6.11 7.39
CA ILE A 58 -1.31 -4.83 6.67
C ILE A 58 -2.68 -4.15 6.66
N ALA A 59 -3.75 -4.87 6.31
CA ALA A 59 -5.10 -4.33 6.23
C ALA A 59 -5.61 -3.74 7.55
N ARG A 60 -5.18 -4.28 8.69
CA ARG A 60 -5.57 -3.84 10.04
C ARG A 60 -4.65 -2.79 10.64
N ASN A 61 -3.52 -2.49 10.02
CA ASN A 61 -2.57 -1.52 10.54
C ASN A 61 -3.04 -0.09 10.24
N GLU A 62 -3.65 0.54 11.23
CA GLU A 62 -4.21 1.90 11.11
C GLU A 62 -3.16 3.00 10.88
N ASN A 63 -1.87 2.70 11.08
CA ASN A 63 -0.78 3.62 10.78
C ASN A 63 -0.45 3.69 9.27
N LEU A 64 -0.94 2.75 8.48
CA LEU A 64 -0.75 2.73 7.03
C LEU A 64 -1.83 3.53 6.31
N ALA A 65 -1.50 4.05 5.14
CA ALA A 65 -2.43 4.73 4.26
C ALA A 65 -3.61 3.81 3.89
N GLN A 66 -4.81 4.38 3.80
CA GLN A 66 -6.03 3.63 3.50
C GLN A 66 -5.91 2.84 2.19
N GLY A 67 -5.29 3.41 1.16
CA GLY A 67 -5.10 2.72 -0.13
C GLY A 67 -4.28 1.45 -0.01
N VAL A 68 -3.20 1.45 0.78
CA VAL A 68 -2.37 0.26 1.04
C VAL A 68 -3.16 -0.81 1.79
N ARG A 69 -3.92 -0.40 2.78
CA ARG A 69 -4.81 -1.29 3.56
C ARG A 69 -5.90 -1.91 2.68
N ASP A 70 -6.51 -1.13 1.81
CA ASP A 70 -7.55 -1.59 0.87
C ASP A 70 -6.99 -2.59 -0.15
N MET A 71 -5.78 -2.35 -0.68
CA MET A 71 -5.09 -3.30 -1.55
C MET A 71 -4.84 -4.63 -0.82
N ALA A 72 -4.29 -4.59 0.38
CA ALA A 72 -4.02 -5.80 1.17
C ALA A 72 -5.32 -6.56 1.50
N ASN A 73 -6.37 -5.87 1.92
CA ASN A 73 -7.65 -6.50 2.22
C ASN A 73 -8.29 -7.13 0.98
N THR A 74 -8.21 -6.45 -0.16
CA THR A 74 -8.73 -6.98 -1.43
C THR A 74 -8.01 -8.27 -1.80
N VAL A 75 -6.68 -8.29 -1.78
CA VAL A 75 -5.88 -9.49 -2.11
C VAL A 75 -6.12 -10.63 -1.14
N ALA A 76 -6.24 -10.35 0.17
CA ALA A 76 -6.53 -11.35 1.19
C ALA A 76 -7.85 -12.11 0.96
N ASN A 77 -8.81 -11.46 0.31
CA ASN A 77 -10.13 -12.01 0.04
C ASN A 77 -10.32 -12.53 -1.40
N ILE A 78 -9.27 -12.57 -2.21
CA ILE A 78 -9.34 -13.14 -3.55
C ILE A 78 -9.62 -14.65 -3.47
N GLN A 79 -10.64 -15.06 -4.23
CA GLN A 79 -10.94 -16.45 -4.56
C GLN A 79 -11.13 -16.53 -6.08
N HIS A 80 -10.04 -16.81 -6.80
CA HIS A 80 -9.91 -16.76 -8.25
C HIS A 80 -9.90 -15.32 -8.81
N PHE A 81 -10.73 -14.43 -8.31
CA PHE A 81 -10.84 -13.02 -8.66
C PHE A 81 -11.28 -12.20 -7.43
N PRO A 82 -11.05 -10.88 -7.40
CA PRO A 82 -11.52 -10.04 -6.31
C PRO A 82 -13.06 -9.93 -6.34
N ASN A 83 -13.66 -9.78 -5.16
CA ASN A 83 -15.10 -9.54 -5.05
C ASN A 83 -15.46 -8.13 -5.54
N ASP A 84 -16.75 -7.84 -5.67
CA ASP A 84 -17.23 -6.56 -6.22
C ASP A 84 -16.80 -5.35 -5.37
N GLU A 85 -16.76 -5.47 -4.04
CA GLU A 85 -16.26 -4.43 -3.15
C GLU A 85 -14.77 -4.16 -3.41
N GLY A 86 -13.96 -5.21 -3.51
CA GLY A 86 -12.53 -5.10 -3.82
C GLY A 86 -12.29 -4.45 -5.17
N LYS A 87 -13.02 -4.85 -6.21
CA LYS A 87 -12.95 -4.23 -7.54
C LYS A 87 -13.28 -2.73 -7.50
N ALA A 88 -14.33 -2.35 -6.77
CA ALA A 88 -14.73 -0.95 -6.63
C ALA A 88 -13.66 -0.11 -5.90
N LYS A 89 -13.06 -0.65 -4.82
CA LYS A 89 -11.95 0.01 -4.11
C LYS A 89 -10.72 0.18 -4.99
N MET A 90 -10.35 -0.84 -5.75
CA MET A 90 -9.21 -0.77 -6.68
C MET A 90 -9.46 0.26 -7.79
N ALA A 91 -10.66 0.31 -8.36
CA ALA A 91 -11.04 1.31 -9.35
C ALA A 91 -10.96 2.74 -8.78
N SER A 92 -11.37 2.94 -7.53
CA SER A 92 -11.25 4.23 -6.84
C SER A 92 -9.79 4.67 -6.65
N LEU A 93 -8.89 3.74 -6.30
CA LEU A 93 -7.47 4.03 -6.17
C LEU A 93 -6.82 4.40 -7.50
N VAL A 94 -7.19 3.73 -8.58
CA VAL A 94 -6.70 4.04 -9.93
C VAL A 94 -7.15 5.44 -10.38
N ALA A 95 -8.37 5.84 -10.02
CA ALA A 95 -8.95 7.14 -10.39
C ALA A 95 -8.49 8.30 -9.50
N ALA A 96 -8.03 8.04 -8.28
CA ALA A 96 -7.63 9.07 -7.32
C ALA A 96 -6.33 9.76 -7.75
N GLU A 97 -6.35 11.11 -7.76
CA GLU A 97 -5.18 11.90 -8.17
C GLU A 97 -3.99 11.77 -7.23
N ASP A 98 -4.26 11.59 -5.94
CA ASP A 98 -3.26 11.48 -4.87
C ASP A 98 -2.66 10.07 -4.71
N THR A 99 -3.16 9.08 -5.43
CA THR A 99 -2.56 7.74 -5.46
C THR A 99 -1.26 7.78 -6.26
N PRO A 100 -0.11 7.38 -5.68
CA PRO A 100 1.14 7.29 -6.41
C PRO A 100 1.02 6.37 -7.64
N GLU A 101 1.76 6.67 -8.71
CA GLU A 101 1.66 5.93 -9.98
C GLU A 101 1.89 4.42 -9.81
N ARG A 102 2.89 4.01 -9.01
CA ARG A 102 3.11 2.59 -8.71
C ARG A 102 1.91 1.94 -7.99
N GLY A 103 1.24 2.70 -7.12
CA GLY A 103 0.02 2.28 -6.43
C GLY A 103 -1.15 2.10 -7.40
N LYS A 104 -1.30 3.00 -8.39
CA LYS A 104 -2.32 2.86 -9.44
C LYS A 104 -2.11 1.61 -10.28
N VAL A 105 -0.85 1.31 -10.63
CA VAL A 105 -0.52 0.10 -11.39
C VAL A 105 -0.86 -1.15 -10.58
N LEU A 106 -0.45 -1.21 -9.32
CA LEU A 106 -0.76 -2.35 -8.44
C LEU A 106 -2.27 -2.52 -8.24
N ALA A 107 -2.99 -1.45 -7.92
CA ALA A 107 -4.44 -1.49 -7.76
C ALA A 107 -5.15 -1.93 -9.06
N GLY A 108 -4.70 -1.47 -10.21
CA GLY A 108 -5.22 -1.87 -11.51
C GLY A 108 -5.05 -3.37 -11.78
N ILE A 109 -3.89 -3.92 -11.46
CA ILE A 109 -3.61 -5.36 -11.60
C ILE A 109 -4.46 -6.17 -10.61
N ILE A 110 -4.55 -5.75 -9.35
CA ILE A 110 -5.39 -6.42 -8.33
C ILE A 110 -6.86 -6.42 -8.77
N GLY A 111 -7.37 -5.30 -9.25
CA GLY A 111 -8.78 -5.18 -9.66
C GLY A 111 -9.17 -6.07 -10.85
N LYS A 112 -8.21 -6.41 -11.69
CA LYS A 112 -8.39 -7.28 -12.87
C LYS A 112 -7.87 -8.71 -12.67
N PHE A 113 -7.36 -9.01 -11.50
CA PHE A 113 -6.78 -10.32 -11.21
C PHE A 113 -7.77 -11.44 -11.52
N MET A 114 -7.28 -12.46 -12.27
CA MET A 114 -8.07 -13.62 -12.63
C MET A 114 -7.16 -14.86 -12.60
N HIS A 115 -7.35 -15.67 -11.58
CA HIS A 115 -6.58 -16.87 -11.28
C HIS A 115 -5.10 -16.61 -10.95
N MET A 116 -4.39 -15.84 -11.74
CA MET A 116 -2.99 -15.41 -11.55
C MET A 116 -2.73 -14.14 -12.34
N ALA A 117 -1.71 -13.39 -11.94
CA ALA A 117 -1.22 -12.28 -12.74
C ALA A 117 -0.56 -12.82 -14.04
N SER A 118 -0.78 -12.13 -15.15
CA SER A 118 -0.13 -12.46 -16.42
C SER A 118 1.39 -12.26 -16.36
N ALA A 119 2.13 -12.81 -17.32
CA ALA A 119 3.57 -12.62 -17.40
C ALA A 119 3.96 -11.14 -17.51
N ASP A 120 3.21 -10.34 -18.27
CA ASP A 120 3.44 -8.90 -18.43
C ASP A 120 3.14 -8.14 -17.14
N GLU A 121 2.06 -8.48 -16.43
CA GLU A 121 1.72 -7.89 -15.14
C GLU A 121 2.78 -8.22 -14.08
N LYS A 122 3.27 -9.46 -14.02
CA LYS A 122 4.36 -9.86 -13.13
C LYS A 122 5.65 -9.08 -13.43
N ALA A 123 6.02 -8.97 -14.70
CA ALA A 123 7.19 -8.20 -15.11
C ALA A 123 7.06 -6.72 -14.71
N LYS A 124 5.87 -6.14 -14.90
CA LYS A 124 5.59 -4.75 -14.51
C LYS A 124 5.69 -4.55 -12.99
N LEU A 125 5.15 -5.48 -12.21
CA LEU A 125 5.27 -5.42 -10.75
C LEU A 125 6.72 -5.58 -10.29
N MET A 126 7.49 -6.51 -10.86
CA MET A 126 8.91 -6.68 -10.53
C MET A 126 9.78 -5.45 -10.87
N GLU A 127 9.37 -4.64 -11.85
CA GLU A 127 10.05 -3.39 -12.20
C GLU A 127 9.77 -2.29 -11.18
N LEU A 128 8.56 -2.24 -10.62
CA LEU A 128 8.08 -1.14 -9.78
C LEU A 128 8.25 -1.40 -8.28
N PHE A 129 8.38 -2.65 -7.87
CA PHE A 129 8.43 -3.13 -6.50
C PHE A 129 9.62 -4.04 -6.24
#